data_a93e4aafc0d33c82c9752561613a0e48
#
_entry.id   a93e4aafc0d33c82c9752561613a0e48
#
_cell.length_a   1.000
_cell.length_b   1.000
_cell.length_c   1.000
_cell.angle_alpha   90.00
_cell.angle_beta   90.00
_cell.angle_gamma   90.00
#
_symmetry.space_group_name_H-M   'P 1'
#
loop_
_entity.id
_entity.type
_entity.pdbx_description
1 polymer ?
#
loop_
_entity_poly.entity_id
_entity_poly.type
_entity_poly.pdbx_seq_one_letter_code
_entity_poly.pdbx_strand_id
1 'polypeptide(L)'
;MTMTTALNTQIPVRSCATIPEPLRRLCDTHPGGHAMVISIVGAGGKTSCLFWLARAFSQSGKKVMITTTTHMFLPGEGFPVILACHPVRLPDAVTNRGSFACYTGWNPQNNKVRGFSAADINALAEQNAVDVILAEADGARGFGIKAPAEHEPCIPDYSDCVIAVTDGRLLGAPSGLIMFTGGHIFLPLPA
;
A
#
# COMPACT_ATOMS: atom_id res chain seq x y z
N MET A 1 -26.72 18.16 -26.23
CA MET A 1 -25.38 18.70 -25.92
C MET A 1 -25.33 19.01 -24.44
N THR A 2 -24.85 18.06 -23.66
CA THR A 2 -24.77 18.21 -22.19
C THR A 2 -23.30 18.14 -21.83
N MET A 3 -22.72 19.30 -21.47
CA MET A 3 -21.34 19.41 -21.01
C MET A 3 -21.22 18.76 -19.63
N THR A 4 -20.48 17.68 -19.54
CA THR A 4 -20.03 17.10 -18.26
C THR A 4 -18.77 17.84 -17.85
N THR A 5 -18.90 18.73 -16.87
CA THR A 5 -17.75 19.43 -16.26
C THR A 5 -17.01 18.45 -15.36
N ALA A 6 -15.84 18.02 -15.78
CA ALA A 6 -14.92 17.27 -14.92
C ALA A 6 -14.44 18.21 -13.81
N LEU A 7 -14.87 17.96 -12.58
CA LEU A 7 -14.32 18.60 -11.39
C LEU A 7 -12.92 18.05 -11.14
N ASN A 8 -11.93 18.77 -11.68
CA ASN A 8 -10.53 18.54 -11.38
C ASN A 8 -10.20 19.16 -10.02
N THR A 9 -10.60 18.50 -8.93
CA THR A 9 -10.18 18.84 -7.59
C THR A 9 -8.77 18.28 -7.36
N GLN A 10 -7.78 19.02 -7.83
CA GLN A 10 -6.40 18.84 -7.35
C GLN A 10 -6.40 19.27 -5.88
N ILE A 11 -6.48 18.29 -4.98
CA ILE A 11 -6.12 18.51 -3.59
C ILE A 11 -4.63 18.88 -3.60
N PRO A 12 -4.24 20.07 -3.12
CA PRO A 12 -2.83 20.41 -3.08
C PRO A 12 -2.14 19.41 -2.13
N VAL A 13 -1.42 18.47 -2.70
CA VAL A 13 -0.53 17.59 -1.95
C VAL A 13 0.55 18.51 -1.39
N ARG A 14 0.40 18.91 -0.12
CA ARG A 14 1.48 19.56 0.60
C ARG A 14 2.67 18.60 0.54
N SER A 15 3.72 19.04 -0.10
CA SER A 15 4.95 18.31 -0.36
C SER A 15 5.75 18.15 0.93
N CYS A 16 5.29 17.32 1.85
CA CYS A 16 6.11 16.84 2.94
C CYS A 16 5.89 15.33 3.03
N ALA A 17 6.38 14.62 2.04
CA ALA A 17 6.44 13.18 2.08
C ALA A 17 7.71 12.76 2.83
N THR A 18 7.79 13.11 4.11
CA THR A 18 8.80 12.52 5.01
C THR A 18 8.23 11.22 5.55
N ILE A 19 9.05 10.17 5.51
CA ILE A 19 8.71 8.90 6.14
C ILE A 19 8.49 9.16 7.63
N PRO A 20 7.34 8.70 8.21
CA PRO A 20 7.11 8.82 9.65
C PRO A 20 8.25 8.21 10.46
N GLU A 21 8.62 8.88 11.55
CA GLU A 21 9.79 8.51 12.36
C GLU A 21 9.82 7.02 12.78
N PRO A 22 8.71 6.40 13.23
CA PRO A 22 8.73 4.98 13.56
C PRO A 22 8.98 4.07 12.34
N LEU A 23 8.48 4.41 11.15
CA LEU A 23 8.77 3.66 9.93
C LEU A 23 10.22 3.89 9.46
N ARG A 24 10.75 5.09 9.67
CA ARG A 24 12.16 5.39 9.41
C ARG A 24 13.06 4.53 10.31
N ARG A 25 12.78 4.46 11.60
CA ARG A 25 13.52 3.58 12.54
C ARG A 25 13.42 2.12 12.12
N LEU A 26 12.24 1.66 11.71
CA LEU A 26 12.07 0.29 11.19
C LEU A 26 12.98 0.04 9.99
N CYS A 27 13.06 0.98 9.04
CA CYS A 27 13.99 0.87 7.90
C CYS A 27 15.45 0.81 8.35
N ASP A 28 15.82 1.63 9.32
CA ASP A 28 17.22 1.72 9.82
C ASP A 28 17.62 0.45 10.59
N THR A 29 16.67 -0.25 11.19
CA THR A 29 16.89 -1.47 12.00
C THR A 29 16.52 -2.76 11.26
N HIS A 30 15.98 -2.67 10.04
CA HIS A 30 15.60 -3.83 9.26
C HIS A 30 16.82 -4.71 8.98
N PRO A 31 16.79 -6.02 9.34
CA PRO A 31 18.00 -6.87 9.31
C PRO A 31 18.53 -7.13 7.90
N GLY A 32 17.78 -6.77 6.86
CA GLY A 32 18.10 -7.14 5.49
C GLY A 32 17.81 -8.62 5.20
N GLY A 33 18.17 -9.05 4.01
CA GLY A 33 17.91 -10.43 3.56
C GLY A 33 16.61 -10.55 2.75
N HIS A 34 15.62 -9.70 3.00
CA HIS A 34 14.41 -9.53 2.18
C HIS A 34 13.98 -8.07 2.11
N ALA A 35 13.13 -7.72 1.16
CA ALA A 35 12.51 -6.40 1.10
C ALA A 35 11.61 -6.16 2.32
N MET A 36 11.64 -4.96 2.90
CA MET A 36 10.73 -4.61 4.01
C MET A 36 9.28 -4.63 3.54
N VAL A 37 8.42 -5.39 4.22
CA VAL A 37 7.00 -5.51 3.88
C VAL A 37 6.15 -4.71 4.87
N ILE A 38 5.34 -3.79 4.35
CA ILE A 38 4.36 -3.02 5.12
C ILE A 38 2.97 -3.35 4.61
N SER A 39 2.14 -3.94 5.46
CA SER A 39 0.76 -4.27 5.16
C SER A 39 -0.19 -3.19 5.66
N ILE A 40 -1.17 -2.80 4.84
CA ILE A 40 -2.17 -1.79 5.16
C ILE A 40 -3.54 -2.46 5.20
N VAL A 41 -4.21 -2.38 6.35
CA VAL A 41 -5.50 -3.02 6.62
C VAL A 41 -6.53 -2.00 7.12
N GLY A 42 -7.79 -2.40 7.28
CA GLY A 42 -8.85 -1.59 7.84
C GLY A 42 -9.75 -0.94 6.80
N ALA A 43 -10.33 0.20 7.10
CA ALA A 43 -11.35 0.85 6.29
C ALA A 43 -11.16 2.37 6.21
N GLY A 44 -11.47 2.97 5.05
CA GLY A 44 -11.39 4.41 4.84
C GLY A 44 -9.96 4.94 4.68
N GLY A 45 -9.50 5.14 3.44
CA GLY A 45 -8.22 5.81 3.15
C GLY A 45 -7.00 4.91 3.01
N LYS A 46 -7.13 3.56 3.04
CA LYS A 46 -6.00 2.63 2.84
C LYS A 46 -5.19 2.93 1.58
N THR A 47 -5.87 3.02 0.45
CA THR A 47 -5.23 3.32 -0.84
C THR A 47 -4.51 4.67 -0.82
N SER A 48 -5.09 5.70 -0.18
CA SER A 48 -4.45 7.01 -0.02
C SER A 48 -3.20 6.92 0.87
N CYS A 49 -3.28 6.19 1.99
CA CYS A 49 -2.15 5.93 2.89
C CYS A 49 -1.03 5.19 2.15
N LEU A 50 -1.37 4.15 1.40
CA LEU A 50 -0.44 3.34 0.60
C LEU A 50 0.33 4.20 -0.41
N PHE A 51 -0.36 5.04 -1.19
CA PHE A 51 0.30 5.92 -2.16
C PHE A 51 1.07 7.07 -1.51
N TRP A 52 0.62 7.58 -0.38
CA TRP A 52 1.36 8.56 0.38
C TRP A 52 2.70 7.98 0.89
N LEU A 53 2.68 6.79 1.47
CA LEU A 53 3.89 6.09 1.91
C LEU A 53 4.82 5.78 0.72
N ALA A 54 4.26 5.31 -0.39
CA ALA A 54 5.04 5.01 -1.59
C ALA A 54 5.81 6.25 -2.09
N ARG A 55 5.17 7.42 -2.07
CA ARG A 55 5.84 8.68 -2.43
C ARG A 55 6.92 9.06 -1.41
N ALA A 56 6.64 8.92 -0.10
CA ALA A 56 7.59 9.23 0.95
C ALA A 56 8.85 8.37 0.85
N PHE A 57 8.70 7.05 0.69
CA PHE A 57 9.83 6.14 0.51
C PHE A 57 10.59 6.40 -0.80
N SER A 58 9.86 6.61 -1.90
CA SER A 58 10.47 6.91 -3.19
C SER A 58 11.30 8.21 -3.15
N GLN A 59 10.80 9.25 -2.48
CA GLN A 59 11.52 10.53 -2.31
C GLN A 59 12.74 10.39 -1.41
N SER A 60 12.77 9.40 -0.52
CA SER A 60 13.96 9.06 0.28
C SER A 60 14.98 8.19 -0.47
N GLY A 61 14.75 7.92 -1.75
CA GLY A 61 15.65 7.13 -2.60
C GLY A 61 15.41 5.61 -2.53
N LYS A 62 14.34 5.16 -1.84
CA LYS A 62 13.99 3.75 -1.77
C LYS A 62 13.23 3.29 -3.01
N LYS A 63 13.50 2.07 -3.47
CA LYS A 63 12.70 1.40 -4.50
C LYS A 63 11.47 0.78 -3.87
N VAL A 64 10.29 1.15 -4.33
CA VAL A 64 9.02 0.72 -3.73
C VAL A 64 8.19 -0.08 -4.72
N MET A 65 7.72 -1.24 -4.31
CA MET A 65 6.66 -1.97 -4.99
C MET A 65 5.33 -1.76 -4.26
N ILE A 66 4.31 -1.36 -5.00
CA ILE A 66 2.93 -1.20 -4.51
C ILE A 66 2.11 -2.38 -5.01
N THR A 67 1.36 -3.03 -4.12
CA THR A 67 0.50 -4.15 -4.47
C THR A 67 -0.70 -4.30 -3.53
N THR A 68 -1.44 -5.40 -3.66
CA THR A 68 -2.53 -5.79 -2.75
C THR A 68 -2.57 -7.32 -2.64
N THR A 69 -3.11 -7.85 -1.54
CA THR A 69 -3.44 -9.28 -1.43
C THR A 69 -4.87 -9.59 -1.86
N THR A 70 -5.63 -8.58 -2.26
CA THR A 70 -7.04 -8.72 -2.63
C THR A 70 -7.32 -8.07 -4.00
N HIS A 71 -8.33 -7.21 -4.06
CA HIS A 71 -8.66 -6.38 -5.22
C HIS A 71 -8.71 -4.93 -4.79
N MET A 72 -8.10 -4.06 -5.58
CA MET A 72 -8.20 -2.61 -5.39
C MET A 72 -8.50 -1.93 -6.73
N PHE A 73 -8.89 -0.67 -6.71
CA PHE A 73 -8.99 0.10 -7.95
C PHE A 73 -7.60 0.29 -8.56
N LEU A 74 -7.53 0.22 -9.90
CA LEU A 74 -6.30 0.56 -10.60
C LEU A 74 -5.87 1.95 -10.15
N PRO A 75 -4.62 2.13 -9.69
CA PRO A 75 -4.14 3.44 -9.31
C PRO A 75 -4.22 4.39 -10.50
N GLY A 76 -4.59 5.64 -10.19
CA GLY A 76 -4.51 6.73 -11.15
C GLY A 76 -3.06 7.07 -11.51
N GLU A 77 -2.82 8.28 -11.96
CA GLU A 77 -1.50 8.76 -12.33
C GLU A 77 -0.50 8.72 -11.15
N GLY A 78 0.78 8.50 -11.44
CA GLY A 78 1.89 8.69 -10.50
C GLY A 78 2.87 7.54 -10.34
N PHE A 79 2.48 6.29 -10.64
CA PHE A 79 3.38 5.13 -10.60
C PHE A 79 3.19 4.26 -11.85
N PRO A 80 4.27 3.78 -12.48
CA PRO A 80 4.17 2.77 -13.53
C PRO A 80 3.44 1.53 -13.02
N VAL A 81 2.51 1.00 -13.80
CA VAL A 81 1.77 -0.21 -13.47
C VAL A 81 2.31 -1.38 -14.30
N ILE A 82 2.56 -2.49 -13.64
CA ILE A 82 3.05 -3.72 -14.23
C ILE A 82 2.08 -4.83 -13.92
N LEU A 83 1.77 -5.63 -14.92
CA LEU A 83 1.05 -6.88 -14.75
C LEU A 83 2.05 -8.04 -14.86
N ALA A 84 2.17 -8.83 -13.79
CA ALA A 84 3.07 -9.97 -13.70
C ALA A 84 2.29 -11.26 -13.52
N CYS A 85 2.64 -12.29 -14.30
CA CYS A 85 2.05 -13.61 -14.22
C CYS A 85 2.86 -14.50 -13.25
N HIS A 86 2.24 -15.56 -12.73
CA HIS A 86 2.93 -16.62 -11.97
C HIS A 86 3.87 -17.46 -12.85
N PRO A 87 5.00 -17.99 -12.31
CA PRO A 87 5.57 -17.68 -11.00
C PRO A 87 6.08 -16.25 -10.96
N VAL A 88 5.88 -15.59 -9.82
CA VAL A 88 6.19 -14.17 -9.69
C VAL A 88 7.70 -13.98 -9.64
N ARG A 89 8.25 -13.44 -10.72
CA ARG A 89 9.60 -12.89 -10.76
C ARG A 89 9.52 -11.50 -11.34
N LEU A 90 10.06 -10.54 -10.61
CA LEU A 90 10.10 -9.16 -11.12
C LEU A 90 11.11 -9.08 -12.27
N PRO A 91 10.71 -8.57 -13.44
CA PRO A 91 11.65 -8.36 -14.55
C PRO A 91 12.76 -7.37 -14.16
N ASP A 92 14.00 -7.66 -14.51
CA ASP A 92 15.14 -6.77 -14.21
C ASP A 92 14.97 -5.35 -14.77
N ALA A 93 14.28 -5.22 -15.91
CA ALA A 93 13.94 -3.92 -16.49
C ALA A 93 13.03 -3.06 -15.62
N VAL A 94 12.32 -3.65 -14.67
CA VAL A 94 11.39 -2.99 -13.75
C VAL A 94 12.11 -2.52 -12.50
N THR A 95 12.97 -3.36 -11.96
CA THR A 95 13.73 -3.07 -10.73
C THR A 95 14.69 -1.89 -10.90
N ASN A 96 15.04 -1.56 -12.16
CA ASN A 96 15.90 -0.41 -12.47
C ASN A 96 15.15 0.92 -12.63
N ARG A 97 13.81 0.93 -12.56
CA ARG A 97 12.99 2.13 -12.87
C ARG A 97 12.46 2.90 -11.65
N GLY A 98 12.90 2.57 -10.44
CA GLY A 98 12.41 3.19 -9.21
C GLY A 98 11.13 2.53 -8.70
N SER A 99 10.19 3.33 -8.17
CA SER A 99 8.94 2.80 -7.57
C SER A 99 7.88 2.50 -8.63
N PHE A 100 7.11 1.42 -8.42
CA PHE A 100 6.08 0.94 -9.37
C PHE A 100 4.95 0.20 -8.63
N ALA A 101 3.81 0.06 -9.29
CA ALA A 101 2.72 -0.80 -8.85
C ALA A 101 2.74 -2.11 -9.64
N CYS A 102 2.55 -3.26 -8.97
CA CYS A 102 2.61 -4.57 -9.58
C CYS A 102 1.41 -5.44 -9.16
N TYR A 103 0.75 -6.04 -10.15
CA TYR A 103 -0.48 -6.82 -9.95
C TYR A 103 -0.49 -8.05 -10.84
N THR A 104 -1.29 -9.07 -10.48
CA THR A 104 -1.45 -10.29 -11.28
C THR A 104 -2.46 -10.15 -12.41
N GLY A 105 -3.35 -9.19 -12.36
CA GLY A 105 -4.36 -8.97 -13.39
C GLY A 105 -5.11 -7.66 -13.22
N TRP A 106 -5.79 -7.27 -14.28
CA TRP A 106 -6.64 -6.08 -14.34
C TRP A 106 -7.96 -6.43 -15.03
N ASN A 107 -9.06 -5.96 -14.45
CA ASN A 107 -10.39 -6.05 -15.04
C ASN A 107 -10.83 -4.66 -15.53
N PRO A 108 -10.88 -4.44 -16.87
CA PRO A 108 -11.24 -3.13 -17.42
C PRO A 108 -12.71 -2.76 -17.19
N GLN A 109 -13.61 -3.74 -16.96
CA GLN A 109 -15.06 -3.47 -16.76
C GLN A 109 -15.35 -2.72 -15.47
N ASN A 110 -14.60 -2.99 -14.41
CA ASN A 110 -14.77 -2.35 -13.11
C ASN A 110 -13.54 -1.56 -12.65
N ASN A 111 -12.54 -1.46 -13.51
CA ASN A 111 -11.26 -0.80 -13.26
C ASN A 111 -10.54 -1.28 -11.99
N LYS A 112 -10.64 -2.58 -11.69
CA LYS A 112 -9.97 -3.19 -10.54
C LYS A 112 -8.80 -4.05 -10.97
N VAL A 113 -7.75 -4.00 -10.16
CA VAL A 113 -6.60 -4.89 -10.24
C VAL A 113 -6.74 -6.00 -9.20
N ARG A 114 -6.17 -7.16 -9.52
CA ARG A 114 -5.98 -8.28 -8.60
C ARG A 114 -4.52 -8.35 -8.20
N GLY A 115 -4.27 -8.44 -6.92
CA GLY A 115 -2.92 -8.55 -6.38
C GLY A 115 -2.42 -9.99 -6.29
N PHE A 116 -1.44 -10.19 -5.45
CA PHE A 116 -0.75 -11.44 -5.19
C PHE A 116 -1.32 -12.12 -3.94
N SER A 117 -1.10 -13.42 -3.78
CA SER A 117 -1.34 -14.07 -2.49
C SER A 117 -0.32 -13.59 -1.44
N ALA A 118 -0.62 -13.79 -0.15
CA ALA A 118 0.33 -13.50 0.92
C ALA A 118 1.66 -14.27 0.72
N ALA A 119 1.58 -15.53 0.32
CA ALA A 119 2.76 -16.35 0.02
C ALA A 119 3.58 -15.81 -1.17
N ASP A 120 2.92 -15.30 -2.21
CA ASP A 120 3.63 -14.69 -3.34
C ASP A 120 4.36 -13.40 -2.92
N ILE A 121 3.76 -12.61 -2.02
CA ILE A 121 4.41 -11.41 -1.50
C ILE A 121 5.63 -11.77 -0.65
N ASN A 122 5.57 -12.84 0.15
CA ASN A 122 6.73 -13.36 0.86
C ASN A 122 7.85 -13.74 -0.13
N ALA A 123 7.53 -14.50 -1.19
CA ALA A 123 8.49 -14.86 -2.22
C ALA A 123 9.04 -13.67 -3.00
N LEU A 124 8.24 -12.62 -3.21
CA LEU A 124 8.70 -11.35 -3.80
C LEU A 124 9.65 -10.60 -2.87
N ALA A 125 9.38 -10.60 -1.57
CA ALA A 125 10.26 -9.98 -0.58
C ALA A 125 11.64 -10.67 -0.54
N GLU A 126 11.68 -12.00 -0.60
CA GLU A 126 12.91 -12.77 -0.65
C GLU A 126 13.81 -12.48 -1.86
N GLN A 127 13.22 -12.05 -2.97
CA GLN A 127 14.01 -11.66 -4.15
C GLN A 127 14.87 -10.41 -3.90
N ASN A 128 14.54 -9.62 -2.89
CA ASN A 128 15.25 -8.40 -2.51
C ASN A 128 15.51 -7.44 -3.70
N ALA A 129 14.58 -7.42 -4.65
CA ALA A 129 14.67 -6.64 -5.88
C ALA A 129 14.21 -5.17 -5.69
N VAL A 130 13.50 -4.92 -4.58
CA VAL A 130 13.04 -3.60 -4.12
C VAL A 130 13.38 -3.45 -2.64
N ASP A 131 13.44 -2.20 -2.14
CA ASP A 131 13.71 -1.95 -0.72
C ASP A 131 12.45 -2.16 0.14
N VAL A 132 11.27 -1.79 -0.41
CA VAL A 132 10.00 -1.78 0.33
C VAL A 132 8.88 -2.35 -0.54
N ILE A 133 8.07 -3.22 0.04
CA ILE A 133 6.79 -3.69 -0.52
C ILE A 133 5.66 -3.11 0.34
N LEU A 134 4.78 -2.33 -0.28
CA LEU A 134 3.56 -1.82 0.33
C LEU A 134 2.37 -2.62 -0.18
N ALA A 135 1.65 -3.32 0.71
CA ALA A 135 0.54 -4.18 0.34
C ALA A 135 -0.77 -3.75 1.01
N GLU A 136 -1.82 -3.45 0.23
CA GLU A 136 -3.18 -3.37 0.79
C GLU A 136 -3.67 -4.79 1.06
N ALA A 137 -3.82 -5.16 2.35
CA ALA A 137 -4.00 -6.57 2.77
C ALA A 137 -5.44 -6.95 3.11
N ASP A 138 -6.42 -6.06 2.90
CA ASP A 138 -7.84 -6.36 3.02
C ASP A 138 -8.72 -5.59 2.03
N GLY A 139 -9.91 -6.16 1.74
CA GLY A 139 -10.94 -5.51 0.92
C GLY A 139 -11.93 -4.74 1.80
N ALA A 140 -11.99 -3.41 1.74
CA ALA A 140 -12.88 -2.60 2.58
C ALA A 140 -14.34 -2.52 2.10
N ARG A 141 -14.68 -2.93 0.90
CA ARG A 141 -16.02 -2.83 0.28
C ARG A 141 -16.70 -1.47 0.47
N GLY A 142 -15.94 -0.38 0.70
CA GLY A 142 -16.47 0.97 0.92
C GLY A 142 -17.01 1.25 2.32
N PHE A 143 -16.90 0.33 3.28
CA PHE A 143 -17.30 0.57 4.67
C PHE A 143 -16.24 1.38 5.43
N GLY A 144 -16.68 2.26 6.33
CA GLY A 144 -15.80 3.08 7.17
C GLY A 144 -15.24 2.36 8.41
N ILE A 145 -15.88 1.25 8.83
CA ILE A 145 -15.37 0.26 9.79
C ILE A 145 -15.68 -1.11 9.21
N LYS A 146 -14.75 -2.03 9.32
CA LYS A 146 -14.92 -3.42 8.91
C LYS A 146 -14.51 -4.35 10.04
N ALA A 147 -15.42 -5.26 10.42
CA ALA A 147 -15.03 -6.46 11.14
C ALA A 147 -14.38 -7.42 10.12
N PRO A 148 -13.18 -7.95 10.38
CA PRO A 148 -12.53 -8.89 9.48
C PRO A 148 -13.42 -10.13 9.28
N ALA A 149 -13.51 -10.65 8.06
CA ALA A 149 -14.04 -11.99 7.80
C ALA A 149 -13.01 -13.05 8.26
N GLU A 150 -13.43 -14.31 8.44
CA GLU A 150 -12.55 -15.40 8.91
C GLU A 150 -11.25 -15.58 8.08
N HIS A 151 -11.24 -15.12 6.83
CA HIS A 151 -10.11 -15.21 5.90
C HIS A 151 -9.55 -13.84 5.50
N GLU A 152 -9.85 -12.79 6.25
CA GLU A 152 -9.29 -11.44 6.09
C GLU A 152 -8.87 -10.89 7.46
N PRO A 153 -7.81 -10.11 7.54
CA PRO A 153 -6.93 -9.67 6.46
C PRO A 153 -5.96 -10.76 5.99
N CYS A 154 -5.62 -10.75 4.69
CA CYS A 154 -4.59 -11.64 4.11
C CYS A 154 -3.21 -10.98 4.25
N ILE A 155 -2.67 -10.96 5.46
CA ILE A 155 -1.37 -10.35 5.77
C ILE A 155 -0.25 -11.31 5.40
N PRO A 156 0.75 -10.91 4.60
CA PRO A 156 1.96 -11.69 4.39
C PRO A 156 2.71 -11.96 5.70
N ASP A 157 3.29 -13.16 5.87
CA ASP A 157 4.03 -13.54 7.08
C ASP A 157 5.27 -12.67 7.30
N TYR A 158 5.85 -12.16 6.20
CA TYR A 158 7.01 -11.24 6.22
C TYR A 158 6.62 -9.78 6.48
N SER A 159 5.38 -9.50 6.93
CA SER A 159 5.02 -8.12 7.24
C SER A 159 5.76 -7.60 8.47
N ASP A 160 6.73 -6.75 8.24
CA ASP A 160 7.51 -6.06 9.29
C ASP A 160 6.67 -5.03 10.03
N CYS A 161 5.62 -4.52 9.37
CA CYS A 161 4.67 -3.57 9.94
C CYS A 161 3.28 -3.76 9.36
N VAL A 162 2.26 -3.64 10.23
CA VAL A 162 0.86 -3.59 9.83
C VAL A 162 0.26 -2.26 10.24
N ILE A 163 -0.26 -1.52 9.26
CA ILE A 163 -0.92 -0.23 9.47
C ILE A 163 -2.43 -0.41 9.35
N ALA A 164 -3.16 -0.21 10.44
CA ALA A 164 -4.62 -0.22 10.43
C ALA A 164 -5.16 1.20 10.20
N VAL A 165 -5.94 1.38 9.14
CA VAL A 165 -6.57 2.66 8.77
C VAL A 165 -8.05 2.62 9.11
N THR A 166 -8.55 3.66 9.74
CA THR A 166 -9.99 3.84 10.01
C THR A 166 -10.48 5.18 9.47
N ASP A 167 -11.78 5.26 9.11
CA ASP A 167 -12.38 6.52 8.69
C ASP A 167 -12.63 7.41 9.92
N GLY A 168 -11.92 8.53 10.01
CA GLY A 168 -12.02 9.46 11.13
C GLY A 168 -13.39 10.11 11.30
N ARG A 169 -14.23 10.11 10.27
CA ARG A 169 -15.61 10.60 10.36
C ARG A 169 -16.48 9.77 11.28
N LEU A 170 -16.10 8.52 11.56
CA LEU A 170 -16.86 7.62 12.43
C LEU A 170 -16.52 7.77 13.90
N LEU A 171 -15.42 8.44 14.22
CA LEU A 171 -14.96 8.60 15.61
C LEU A 171 -15.32 9.98 16.20
N GLY A 172 -15.96 10.87 15.44
CA GLY A 172 -16.30 12.22 15.88
C GLY A 172 -15.09 13.10 16.25
N ALA A 173 -13.89 12.66 15.89
CA ALA A 173 -12.62 13.33 16.11
C ALA A 173 -11.80 13.38 14.82
N PRO A 174 -10.85 14.31 14.64
CA PRO A 174 -9.97 14.30 13.50
C PRO A 174 -9.28 12.92 13.39
N SER A 175 -9.21 12.43 12.15
CA SER A 175 -8.78 11.09 11.76
C SER A 175 -7.61 10.56 12.58
N GLY A 176 -7.86 9.54 13.41
CA GLY A 176 -6.82 8.81 14.12
C GLY A 176 -6.42 7.56 13.34
N LEU A 177 -5.13 7.38 13.13
CA LEU A 177 -4.59 6.11 12.70
C LEU A 177 -4.46 5.22 13.94
N ILE A 178 -5.16 4.10 13.96
CA ILE A 178 -4.98 3.07 14.99
C ILE A 178 -4.16 1.95 14.36
N MET A 179 -2.99 1.70 14.90
CA MET A 179 -2.14 0.59 14.51
C MET A 179 -2.29 -0.55 15.50
N PHE A 180 -2.56 -1.74 14.99
CA PHE A 180 -2.45 -2.96 15.78
C PHE A 180 -1.13 -3.64 15.47
N THR A 181 -0.53 -4.08 16.48
CA THR A 181 0.84 -4.50 16.52
C THR A 181 0.95 -5.85 17.19
N GLY A 182 1.30 -6.86 16.44
CA GLY A 182 1.96 -8.04 17.02
C GLY A 182 3.44 -7.74 17.15
N GLY A 183 3.85 -6.73 17.95
CA GLY A 183 5.20 -6.28 18.17
C GLY A 183 5.63 -4.93 17.58
N HIS A 184 5.32 -3.67 17.77
CA HIS A 184 4.19 -3.02 17.13
C HIS A 184 4.20 -1.50 17.31
N ILE A 185 4.03 -0.74 16.25
CA ILE A 185 4.18 0.71 16.21
C ILE A 185 2.85 1.40 15.89
N PHE A 186 2.43 2.36 16.71
CA PHE A 186 1.31 3.25 16.45
C PHE A 186 1.79 4.54 15.77
N LEU A 187 1.19 4.91 14.66
CA LEU A 187 1.46 6.17 13.98
C LEU A 187 0.18 6.98 13.83
N PRO A 188 0.06 8.14 14.49
CA PRO A 188 -0.91 9.12 14.09
C PRO A 188 -0.50 9.72 12.74
N LEU A 189 -1.46 9.78 11.78
CA LEU A 189 -1.25 10.59 10.59
C LEU A 189 -1.34 12.07 10.98
N PRO A 190 -0.47 12.92 10.43
CA PRO A 190 -0.60 14.36 10.65
C PRO A 190 -1.94 14.86 10.08
N ALA A 191 -2.60 15.75 10.82
CA ALA A 191 -3.82 16.42 10.45
C ALA A 191 -3.68 17.25 9.17
#